data_c3053ae4d22caf1764b3bb2194fe7067
#
_entry.id   c3053ae4d22caf1764b3bb2194fe7067
#
_cell.length_a   1.000
_cell.length_b   1.000
_cell.length_c   1.000
_cell.angle_alpha   90.00
_cell.angle_beta   90.00
_cell.angle_gamma   90.00
#
_symmetry.space_group_name_H-M   'P 1'
#
loop_
_entity.id
_entity.type
_entity.pdbx_description
1 polymer ?
#
loop_
_entity_poly.entity_id
_entity_poly.type
_entity_poly.pdbx_seq_one_letter_code
_entity_poly.pdbx_strand_id
1 'polypeptide(L)'
;MPLYKYDIALAAQMISSAYYMKKSRGLKPHVREYFDENHVQAIYLKQDILLIPGSNSVSDYLMFNLRVLNFGGKKYRLNDTDTETDQGAVWHQGFLKHAKGIADWIDERGYKPKFIVGHSLGAAATQILVRNWGVPGIAFAAPRPLRSATGHDHHDLCLCLNRRDDRVCDLPASFGHMGHVHSGGTRAFLRFDHKMKHYRTMVAEQQALGKLGKMWPE
;
A
#
# COMPACT_ATOMS: atom_id res chain seq x y z
N MET A 1 15.07 -3.30 19.15
CA MET A 1 15.24 -4.47 18.26
C MET A 1 15.71 -3.96 16.90
N PRO A 2 16.60 -4.67 16.19
CA PRO A 2 16.92 -4.27 14.82
C PRO A 2 15.65 -4.35 13.95
N LEU A 3 15.43 -3.35 13.08
CA LEU A 3 14.32 -3.33 12.15
C LEU A 3 14.44 -4.49 11.15
N TYR A 4 13.31 -5.10 10.83
CA TYR A 4 13.23 -6.14 9.81
C TYR A 4 13.44 -5.50 8.43
N LYS A 5 14.43 -5.98 7.69
CA LYS A 5 14.73 -5.53 6.32
C LYS A 5 14.19 -6.52 5.30
N TYR A 6 13.64 -6.00 4.20
CA TYR A 6 13.08 -6.85 3.15
C TYR A 6 13.55 -6.42 1.76
N ASP A 7 13.72 -7.39 0.87
CA ASP A 7 14.12 -7.14 -0.52
C ASP A 7 12.97 -6.50 -1.30
N ILE A 8 13.23 -5.35 -1.92
CA ILE A 8 12.22 -4.54 -2.61
C ILE A 8 11.69 -5.25 -3.86
N ALA A 9 12.55 -5.93 -4.63
CA ALA A 9 12.14 -6.65 -5.83
C ALA A 9 11.28 -7.88 -5.47
N LEU A 10 11.63 -8.59 -4.40
CA LEU A 10 10.84 -9.69 -3.86
C LEU A 10 9.49 -9.19 -3.34
N ALA A 11 9.44 -8.05 -2.63
CA ALA A 11 8.19 -7.42 -2.18
C ALA A 11 7.28 -7.11 -3.37
N ALA A 12 7.82 -6.54 -4.46
CA ALA A 12 7.07 -6.28 -5.68
C ALA A 12 6.53 -7.56 -6.35
N GLN A 13 7.29 -8.65 -6.31
CA GLN A 13 6.85 -9.94 -6.82
C GLN A 13 5.73 -10.53 -5.97
N MET A 14 5.87 -10.51 -4.64
CA MET A 14 4.89 -11.08 -3.72
C MET A 14 3.56 -10.33 -3.78
N ILE A 15 3.58 -9.00 -3.75
CA ILE A 15 2.33 -8.23 -3.85
C ILE A 15 1.68 -8.37 -5.23
N SER A 16 2.45 -8.54 -6.31
CA SER A 16 1.92 -8.90 -7.62
C SER A 16 1.20 -10.25 -7.61
N SER A 17 1.75 -11.24 -6.89
CA SER A 17 1.17 -12.57 -6.74
C SER A 17 -0.07 -12.58 -5.84
N ALA A 18 -0.16 -11.65 -4.90
CA ALA A 18 -1.28 -11.51 -3.97
C ALA A 18 -2.63 -11.24 -4.67
N TYR A 19 -2.62 -10.61 -5.84
CA TYR A 19 -3.84 -10.41 -6.65
C TYR A 19 -4.50 -11.70 -7.13
N TYR A 20 -3.74 -12.78 -7.22
CA TYR A 20 -4.27 -14.10 -7.59
C TYR A 20 -4.72 -14.90 -6.37
N MET A 21 -4.56 -14.38 -5.15
CA MET A 21 -4.99 -14.99 -3.89
C MET A 21 -4.67 -16.49 -3.86
N LYS A 22 -5.70 -17.30 -3.63
CA LYS A 22 -5.60 -18.78 -3.51
C LYS A 22 -5.10 -19.48 -4.79
N LYS A 23 -5.10 -18.81 -5.95
CA LYS A 23 -4.67 -19.35 -7.24
C LYS A 23 -3.15 -19.25 -7.46
N SER A 24 -2.43 -18.40 -6.70
CA SER A 24 -0.99 -18.22 -6.84
C SER A 24 -0.22 -19.43 -6.28
N ARG A 25 0.33 -20.27 -7.18
CA ARG A 25 1.12 -21.44 -6.78
C ARG A 25 2.38 -21.07 -6.01
N GLY A 26 3.06 -19.98 -6.38
CA GLY A 26 4.29 -19.52 -5.72
C GLY A 26 4.06 -18.91 -4.35
N LEU A 27 2.90 -18.28 -4.12
CA LEU A 27 2.60 -17.65 -2.83
C LEU A 27 2.02 -18.66 -1.82
N LYS A 28 1.21 -19.61 -2.28
CA LYS A 28 0.45 -20.57 -1.45
C LYS A 28 1.27 -21.28 -0.36
N PRO A 29 2.49 -21.76 -0.58
CA PRO A 29 3.27 -22.44 0.48
C PRO A 29 3.66 -21.53 1.65
N HIS A 30 3.71 -20.21 1.42
CA HIS A 30 4.12 -19.20 2.37
C HIS A 30 2.95 -18.57 3.12
N VAL A 31 1.73 -18.80 2.69
CA VAL A 31 0.53 -18.21 3.30
C VAL A 31 0.19 -18.89 4.62
N ARG A 32 -0.08 -18.11 5.64
CA ARG A 32 -0.67 -18.53 6.90
C ARG A 32 -2.18 -18.39 6.86
N GLU A 33 -2.68 -17.21 6.42
CA GLU A 33 -4.11 -16.95 6.30
C GLU A 33 -4.43 -15.94 5.19
N TYR A 34 -5.65 -16.06 4.63
CA TYR A 34 -6.24 -15.10 3.69
C TYR A 34 -7.39 -14.37 4.37
N PHE A 35 -7.43 -13.06 4.25
CA PHE A 35 -8.54 -12.22 4.63
C PHE A 35 -9.24 -11.67 3.37
N ASP A 36 -10.55 -11.85 3.27
CA ASP A 36 -11.34 -11.39 2.13
C ASP A 36 -12.78 -11.10 2.59
N GLU A 37 -12.98 -9.95 3.22
CA GLU A 37 -14.26 -9.53 3.78
C GLU A 37 -14.55 -8.07 3.42
N ASN A 38 -15.81 -7.76 3.12
CA ASN A 38 -16.29 -6.39 2.88
C ASN A 38 -15.46 -5.62 1.84
N HIS A 39 -14.96 -6.30 0.80
CA HIS A 39 -14.05 -5.76 -0.22
C HIS A 39 -12.65 -5.37 0.29
N VAL A 40 -12.30 -5.79 1.50
CA VAL A 40 -10.96 -5.68 2.06
C VAL A 40 -10.24 -7.01 1.88
N GLN A 41 -9.10 -6.98 1.22
CA GLN A 41 -8.30 -8.18 0.99
C GLN A 41 -6.91 -8.02 1.60
N ALA A 42 -6.45 -9.06 2.32
CA ALA A 42 -5.10 -9.14 2.84
C ALA A 42 -4.62 -10.59 2.91
N ILE A 43 -3.32 -10.78 2.98
CA ILE A 43 -2.70 -12.10 3.11
C ILE A 43 -1.63 -12.00 4.20
N TYR A 44 -1.75 -12.83 5.22
CA TYR A 44 -0.71 -12.96 6.22
C TYR A 44 0.19 -14.15 5.94
N LEU A 45 1.49 -13.90 5.88
CA LEU A 45 2.49 -14.92 5.57
C LEU A 45 3.08 -15.53 6.85
N LYS A 46 3.61 -16.74 6.72
CA LYS A 46 4.28 -17.49 7.81
C LYS A 46 5.52 -16.76 8.36
N GLN A 47 6.11 -15.85 7.57
CA GLN A 47 7.25 -15.02 7.95
C GLN A 47 6.84 -13.70 8.65
N ASP A 48 5.59 -13.60 9.11
CA ASP A 48 5.03 -12.38 9.70
C ASP A 48 5.06 -11.17 8.75
N ILE A 49 4.81 -11.41 7.47
CA ILE A 49 4.68 -10.37 6.44
C ILE A 49 3.20 -10.23 6.08
N LEU A 50 2.72 -9.00 6.10
CA LEU A 50 1.37 -8.65 5.70
C LEU A 50 1.39 -8.12 4.26
N LEU A 51 0.65 -8.77 3.35
CA LEU A 51 0.45 -8.33 1.97
C LEU A 51 -0.96 -7.77 1.82
N ILE A 52 -1.08 -6.55 1.29
CA ILE A 52 -2.36 -5.86 1.09
C ILE A 52 -2.50 -5.50 -0.40
N PRO A 53 -3.09 -6.38 -1.24
CA PRO A 53 -3.36 -6.03 -2.63
C PRO A 53 -4.42 -4.93 -2.71
N GLY A 54 -4.42 -4.17 -3.79
CA GLY A 54 -5.54 -3.31 -4.12
C GLY A 54 -6.76 -4.15 -4.50
N SER A 55 -7.95 -3.56 -4.41
CA SER A 55 -9.17 -4.24 -4.86
C SER A 55 -9.14 -4.45 -6.38
N ASN A 56 -9.48 -5.66 -6.85
CA ASN A 56 -9.58 -5.99 -8.28
C ASN A 56 -10.62 -5.13 -9.02
N SER A 57 -11.67 -4.67 -8.31
CA SER A 57 -12.69 -3.75 -8.84
C SER A 57 -12.27 -2.29 -8.79
N VAL A 58 -11.30 -1.93 -7.93
CA VAL A 58 -10.84 -0.55 -7.77
C VAL A 58 -9.83 -0.16 -8.85
N SER A 59 -9.04 -1.10 -9.40
CA SER A 59 -8.12 -0.77 -10.51
C SER A 59 -8.87 -0.27 -11.75
N ASP A 60 -9.97 -0.91 -12.09
CA ASP A 60 -10.80 -0.49 -13.24
C ASP A 60 -11.69 0.72 -12.88
N TYR A 61 -12.17 0.80 -11.63
CA TYR A 61 -13.03 1.87 -11.16
C TYR A 61 -12.24 3.17 -10.85
N LEU A 62 -11.02 3.08 -10.31
CA LEU A 62 -10.10 4.22 -10.16
C LEU A 62 -9.65 4.77 -11.53
N MET A 63 -9.53 3.92 -12.55
CA MET A 63 -9.15 4.35 -13.91
C MET A 63 -10.26 5.16 -14.58
N PHE A 64 -11.54 4.86 -14.31
CA PHE A 64 -12.69 5.54 -14.94
C PHE A 64 -13.36 6.60 -14.08
N ASN A 65 -13.30 6.47 -12.73
CA ASN A 65 -13.99 7.36 -11.79
C ASN A 65 -13.12 7.68 -10.56
N LEU A 66 -12.00 8.32 -10.74
CA LEU A 66 -11.04 8.79 -9.70
C LEU A 66 -11.66 9.54 -8.48
N ARG A 67 -12.96 9.40 -8.25
CA ARG A 67 -13.72 10.20 -7.29
C ARG A 67 -14.35 9.43 -6.15
N VAL A 68 -14.46 8.09 -6.23
CA VAL A 68 -15.23 7.35 -5.22
C VAL A 68 -14.61 6.01 -4.88
N LEU A 69 -14.33 5.78 -3.60
CA LEU A 69 -13.99 4.48 -3.03
C LEU A 69 -15.25 3.84 -2.42
N ASN A 70 -15.46 2.55 -2.64
CA ASN A 70 -16.62 1.84 -2.10
C ASN A 70 -16.15 0.78 -1.08
N PHE A 71 -16.52 0.93 0.19
CA PHE A 71 -16.21 0.00 1.26
C PHE A 71 -17.45 -0.30 2.09
N GLY A 72 -17.72 -1.59 2.33
CA GLY A 72 -18.84 -1.99 3.16
C GLY A 72 -20.18 -1.39 2.74
N GLY A 73 -20.44 -1.26 1.42
CA GLY A 73 -21.64 -0.63 0.89
C GLY A 73 -21.70 0.90 0.98
N LYS A 74 -20.69 1.55 1.57
CA LYS A 74 -20.60 3.02 1.63
C LYS A 74 -19.61 3.57 0.60
N LYS A 75 -20.01 4.64 -0.09
CA LYS A 75 -19.17 5.37 -1.05
C LYS A 75 -18.42 6.50 -0.38
N TYR A 76 -17.07 6.51 -0.51
CA TYR A 76 -16.20 7.59 -0.05
C TYR A 76 -15.66 8.33 -1.25
N ARG A 77 -15.88 9.64 -1.29
CA ARG A 77 -15.31 10.48 -2.36
C ARG A 77 -13.83 10.71 -2.07
N LEU A 78 -12.99 10.61 -3.10
CA LEU A 78 -11.60 11.07 -3.06
C LEU A 78 -11.57 12.60 -3.17
N ASN A 79 -12.20 13.28 -2.22
CA ASN A 79 -12.20 14.72 -2.09
C ASN A 79 -11.57 15.13 -0.75
N ASP A 80 -11.30 16.41 -0.59
CA ASP A 80 -10.61 16.96 0.55
C ASP A 80 -11.46 17.07 1.83
N THR A 81 -12.71 16.58 1.80
CA THR A 81 -13.66 16.77 2.92
C THR A 81 -13.85 15.52 3.78
N ASP A 82 -13.62 14.32 3.21
CA ASP A 82 -13.86 13.06 3.93
C ASP A 82 -12.62 12.69 4.76
N THR A 83 -12.51 13.28 5.98
CA THR A 83 -11.40 13.05 6.89
C THR A 83 -11.84 12.41 8.21
N GLU A 84 -10.94 11.67 8.83
CA GLU A 84 -11.11 11.08 10.17
C GLU A 84 -9.77 11.11 10.91
N THR A 85 -9.81 11.46 12.20
CA THR A 85 -8.60 11.50 13.05
C THR A 85 -8.36 10.13 13.69
N ASP A 86 -7.13 9.66 13.62
CA ASP A 86 -6.68 8.45 14.27
C ASP A 86 -5.22 8.58 14.72
N GLN A 87 -4.92 8.23 15.97
CA GLN A 87 -3.57 8.27 16.58
C GLN A 87 -2.78 9.56 16.27
N GLY A 88 -3.42 10.73 16.42
CA GLY A 88 -2.79 12.04 16.20
C GLY A 88 -2.56 12.42 14.75
N ALA A 89 -3.12 11.69 13.78
CA ALA A 89 -3.11 12.04 12.38
C ALA A 89 -4.52 12.15 11.82
N VAL A 90 -4.70 13.05 10.85
CA VAL A 90 -5.93 13.22 10.09
C VAL A 90 -5.76 12.53 8.76
N TRP A 91 -6.57 11.51 8.53
CA TRP A 91 -6.52 10.66 7.36
C TRP A 91 -7.72 10.86 6.44
N HIS A 92 -7.57 10.49 5.19
CA HIS A 92 -8.72 10.28 4.32
C HIS A 92 -9.57 9.12 4.85
N GLN A 93 -10.85 9.37 5.14
CA GLN A 93 -11.74 8.45 5.86
C GLN A 93 -11.84 7.07 5.20
N GLY A 94 -11.95 7.01 3.87
CA GLY A 94 -12.05 5.74 3.15
C GLY A 94 -10.78 4.89 3.26
N PHE A 95 -9.59 5.50 3.21
CA PHE A 95 -8.32 4.80 3.40
C PHE A 95 -8.15 4.31 4.83
N LEU A 96 -8.53 5.15 5.81
CA LEU A 96 -8.47 4.77 7.22
C LEU A 96 -9.39 3.59 7.52
N LYS A 97 -10.62 3.58 7.00
CA LYS A 97 -11.55 2.45 7.21
C LYS A 97 -11.02 1.15 6.63
N HIS A 98 -10.39 1.20 5.45
CA HIS A 98 -9.75 0.03 4.87
C HIS A 98 -8.61 -0.48 5.76
N ALA A 99 -7.75 0.42 6.27
CA ALA A 99 -6.67 0.07 7.18
C ALA A 99 -7.19 -0.50 8.51
N LYS A 100 -8.24 0.10 9.09
CA LYS A 100 -8.87 -0.39 10.33
C LYS A 100 -9.44 -1.80 10.18
N GLY A 101 -10.13 -2.11 9.08
CA GLY A 101 -10.64 -3.47 8.85
C GLY A 101 -9.53 -4.53 8.79
N ILE A 102 -8.35 -4.17 8.29
CA ILE A 102 -7.18 -5.05 8.32
C ILE A 102 -6.60 -5.14 9.74
N ALA A 103 -6.52 -4.00 10.45
CA ALA A 103 -6.00 -3.98 11.82
C ALA A 103 -6.84 -4.84 12.75
N ASP A 104 -8.17 -4.70 12.69
CA ASP A 104 -9.11 -5.49 13.48
C ASP A 104 -8.90 -6.99 13.24
N TRP A 105 -8.80 -7.42 11.98
CA TRP A 105 -8.50 -8.82 11.67
C TRP A 105 -7.16 -9.29 12.23
N ILE A 106 -6.09 -8.49 12.10
CA ILE A 106 -4.76 -8.82 12.63
C ILE A 106 -4.80 -8.96 14.15
N ASP A 107 -5.50 -8.05 14.83
CA ASP A 107 -5.65 -8.06 16.30
C ASP A 107 -6.49 -9.25 16.78
N GLU A 108 -7.61 -9.56 16.12
CA GLU A 108 -8.46 -10.73 16.42
C GLU A 108 -7.68 -12.05 16.30
N ARG A 109 -6.72 -12.15 15.37
CA ARG A 109 -5.86 -13.32 15.19
C ARG A 109 -4.63 -13.33 16.10
N GLY A 110 -4.37 -12.25 16.80
CA GLY A 110 -3.14 -12.07 17.59
C GLY A 110 -1.88 -12.09 16.74
N TYR A 111 -1.98 -11.70 15.46
CA TYR A 111 -0.83 -11.62 14.56
C TYR A 111 0.00 -10.38 14.85
N LYS A 112 1.31 -10.49 14.59
CA LYS A 112 2.27 -9.37 14.77
C LYS A 112 3.12 -9.24 13.52
N PRO A 113 2.67 -8.45 12.53
CA PRO A 113 3.44 -8.21 11.33
C PRO A 113 4.81 -7.61 11.65
N LYS A 114 5.85 -8.09 10.97
CA LYS A 114 7.21 -7.52 11.01
C LYS A 114 7.50 -6.67 9.78
N PHE A 115 6.72 -6.83 8.73
CA PHE A 115 6.83 -6.08 7.49
C PHE A 115 5.49 -6.01 6.76
N ILE A 116 5.21 -4.90 6.09
CA ILE A 116 3.96 -4.68 5.38
C ILE A 116 4.25 -4.32 3.92
N VAL A 117 3.54 -4.95 2.98
CA VAL A 117 3.64 -4.61 1.56
C VAL A 117 2.25 -4.37 0.99
N GLY A 118 2.05 -3.21 0.39
CA GLY A 118 0.77 -2.86 -0.23
C GLY A 118 0.88 -2.33 -1.64
N HIS A 119 -0.24 -2.41 -2.38
CA HIS A 119 -0.36 -1.82 -3.70
C HIS A 119 -1.68 -1.05 -3.81
N SER A 120 -1.66 0.13 -4.45
CA SER A 120 -2.87 0.93 -4.71
C SER A 120 -3.61 1.27 -3.41
N LEU A 121 -4.86 0.86 -3.27
CA LEU A 121 -5.62 0.99 -2.03
C LEU A 121 -4.92 0.33 -0.83
N GLY A 122 -4.32 -0.85 -1.03
CA GLY A 122 -3.50 -1.51 -0.02
C GLY A 122 -2.24 -0.71 0.33
N ALA A 123 -1.71 0.10 -0.60
CA ALA A 123 -0.60 1.00 -0.32
C ALA A 123 -1.00 2.19 0.57
N ALA A 124 -2.24 2.68 0.47
CA ALA A 124 -2.76 3.65 1.44
C ALA A 124 -2.87 3.05 2.84
N ALA A 125 -3.43 1.84 2.95
CA ALA A 125 -3.49 1.12 4.23
C ALA A 125 -2.09 0.83 4.80
N THR A 126 -1.13 0.45 3.96
CA THR A 126 0.27 0.24 4.38
C THR A 126 0.84 1.48 5.05
N GLN A 127 0.68 2.66 4.47
CA GLN A 127 1.16 3.92 5.05
C GLN A 127 0.55 4.18 6.44
N ILE A 128 -0.75 3.94 6.61
CA ILE A 128 -1.46 4.11 7.89
C ILE A 128 -0.96 3.10 8.92
N LEU A 129 -0.90 1.82 8.55
CA LEU A 129 -0.50 0.74 9.46
C LEU A 129 0.98 0.82 9.86
N VAL A 130 1.87 1.21 8.93
CA VAL A 130 3.30 1.49 9.24
C VAL A 130 3.41 2.54 10.32
N ARG A 131 2.67 3.65 10.19
CA ARG A 131 2.70 4.71 11.20
C ARG A 131 2.15 4.22 12.55
N ASN A 132 1.03 3.51 12.52
CA ASN A 132 0.33 3.11 13.75
C ASN A 132 1.08 2.00 14.52
N TRP A 133 1.75 1.11 13.81
CA TRP A 133 2.41 -0.06 14.42
C TRP A 133 3.94 0.07 14.58
N GLY A 134 4.56 1.07 13.96
CA GLY A 134 6.01 1.19 13.97
C GLY A 134 6.72 0.04 13.25
N VAL A 135 6.10 -0.51 12.22
CA VAL A 135 6.58 -1.66 11.45
C VAL A 135 6.97 -1.20 10.04
N PRO A 136 8.16 -1.55 9.52
CA PRO A 136 8.56 -1.12 8.19
C PRO A 136 7.65 -1.67 7.09
N GLY A 137 7.50 -0.89 6.00
CA GLY A 137 6.68 -1.32 4.88
C GLY A 137 7.01 -0.65 3.56
N ILE A 138 6.51 -1.26 2.47
CA ILE A 138 6.64 -0.76 1.10
C ILE A 138 5.25 -0.60 0.49
N ALA A 139 4.97 0.59 0.00
CA ALA A 139 3.71 1.00 -0.61
C ALA A 139 3.91 1.27 -2.11
N PHE A 140 3.48 0.34 -2.97
CA PHE A 140 3.55 0.50 -4.43
C PHE A 140 2.30 1.21 -4.97
N ALA A 141 2.46 2.10 -5.94
CA ALA A 141 1.36 2.91 -6.47
C ALA A 141 0.60 3.64 -5.35
N ALA A 142 1.35 4.27 -4.46
CA ALA A 142 0.84 4.78 -3.20
C ALA A 142 0.01 6.06 -3.42
N PRO A 143 -1.30 6.07 -3.10
CA PRO A 143 -2.07 7.31 -3.02
C PRO A 143 -1.67 8.09 -1.77
N ARG A 144 -2.23 9.27 -1.60
CA ARG A 144 -1.95 10.21 -0.51
C ARG A 144 -3.01 10.10 0.60
N PRO A 145 -2.79 9.34 1.68
CA PRO A 145 -3.80 9.15 2.71
C PRO A 145 -3.78 10.22 3.80
N LEU A 146 -2.67 10.97 3.97
CA LEU A 146 -2.42 11.84 5.11
C LEU A 146 -2.82 13.28 4.82
N ARG A 147 -3.75 13.84 5.61
CA ARG A 147 -4.11 15.27 5.57
C ARG A 147 -3.17 16.11 6.42
N SER A 148 -2.95 15.66 7.65
CA SER A 148 -2.03 16.29 8.61
C SER A 148 -1.68 15.31 9.72
N ALA A 149 -0.55 15.50 10.39
CA ALA A 149 -0.18 14.75 11.57
C ALA A 149 0.52 15.68 12.57
N THR A 150 0.32 15.40 13.85
CA THR A 150 1.14 15.90 14.94
C THR A 150 2.23 14.86 15.22
N GLY A 151 3.49 15.24 15.10
CA GLY A 151 4.62 14.33 15.18
C GLY A 151 4.89 13.62 13.83
N HIS A 152 6.08 13.08 13.70
CA HIS A 152 6.53 12.34 12.50
C HIS A 152 6.83 10.88 12.84
N ASP A 153 6.03 10.29 13.71
CA ASP A 153 6.26 8.93 14.19
C ASP A 153 6.26 7.94 13.02
N HIS A 154 7.38 7.23 12.88
CA HIS A 154 7.57 6.15 11.92
C HIS A 154 7.52 6.53 10.42
N HIS A 155 7.66 7.82 10.09
CA HIS A 155 7.72 8.26 8.69
C HIS A 155 8.86 7.56 7.93
N ASP A 156 9.98 7.34 8.59
CA ASP A 156 11.18 6.72 8.03
C ASP A 156 11.03 5.21 7.78
N LEU A 157 9.93 4.60 8.22
CA LEU A 157 9.68 3.18 8.04
C LEU A 157 8.87 2.85 6.79
N CYS A 158 8.24 3.83 6.13
CA CYS A 158 7.43 3.60 4.93
C CYS A 158 8.15 4.07 3.67
N LEU A 159 8.32 3.17 2.69
CA LEU A 159 8.78 3.50 1.34
C LEU A 159 7.60 3.52 0.37
N CYS A 160 7.29 4.69 -0.17
CA CYS A 160 6.29 4.88 -1.22
C CYS A 160 6.97 4.82 -2.60
N LEU A 161 6.76 3.75 -3.35
CA LEU A 161 7.29 3.56 -4.70
C LEU A 161 6.22 3.95 -5.72
N ASN A 162 6.42 5.09 -6.37
CA ASN A 162 5.45 5.70 -7.28
C ASN A 162 6.01 5.82 -8.70
N ARG A 163 5.15 5.62 -9.69
CA ARG A 163 5.46 5.90 -11.09
C ARG A 163 5.00 7.32 -11.44
N ARG A 164 5.80 8.03 -12.21
CA ARG A 164 5.49 9.41 -12.64
C ARG A 164 4.30 9.53 -13.59
N ASP A 165 3.90 8.44 -14.22
CA ASP A 165 2.74 8.32 -15.12
C ASP A 165 1.49 7.73 -14.46
N ASP A 166 1.58 7.36 -13.18
CA ASP A 166 0.45 6.85 -12.40
C ASP A 166 -0.21 7.97 -11.57
N ARG A 167 -1.35 8.45 -12.05
CA ARG A 167 -2.09 9.54 -11.40
C ARG A 167 -2.73 9.16 -10.06
N VAL A 168 -2.88 7.87 -9.77
CA VAL A 168 -3.37 7.41 -8.46
C VAL A 168 -2.46 7.90 -7.34
N CYS A 169 -1.15 7.98 -7.62
CA CYS A 169 -0.16 8.43 -6.67
C CYS A 169 -0.29 9.93 -6.28
N ASP A 170 -1.06 10.70 -7.03
CA ASP A 170 -1.27 12.14 -6.79
C ASP A 170 -2.58 12.45 -6.06
N LEU A 171 -3.35 11.43 -5.69
CA LEU A 171 -4.71 11.59 -5.14
C LEU A 171 -4.82 11.15 -3.68
N PRO A 172 -5.66 11.86 -2.89
CA PRO A 172 -6.26 13.15 -3.17
C PRO A 172 -5.22 14.27 -3.28
N ALA A 173 -5.48 15.29 -4.08
CA ALA A 173 -4.47 16.31 -4.42
C ALA A 173 -3.97 17.13 -3.23
N SER A 174 -4.85 17.41 -2.24
CA SER A 174 -4.53 18.19 -1.04
C SER A 174 -4.02 17.33 0.14
N PHE A 175 -3.85 16.03 -0.07
CA PHE A 175 -3.27 15.11 0.91
C PHE A 175 -1.81 14.81 0.58
N GLY A 176 -1.07 14.32 1.56
CA GLY A 176 0.33 13.90 1.46
C GLY A 176 0.52 12.39 1.61
N HIS A 177 1.71 11.94 1.29
CA HIS A 177 2.15 10.60 1.63
C HIS A 177 2.68 10.56 3.08
N MET A 178 2.53 9.41 3.72
CA MET A 178 3.21 9.07 4.96
C MET A 178 4.35 8.11 4.61
N GLY A 179 5.55 8.64 4.46
CA GLY A 179 6.76 7.87 4.12
C GLY A 179 7.67 8.55 3.10
N HIS A 180 8.80 7.92 2.85
CA HIS A 180 9.73 8.32 1.80
C HIS A 180 9.18 8.02 0.42
N VAL A 181 9.08 9.03 -0.44
CA VAL A 181 8.57 8.85 -1.81
C VAL A 181 9.73 8.72 -2.79
N HIS A 182 9.86 7.56 -3.41
CA HIS A 182 10.72 7.33 -4.55
C HIS A 182 9.90 7.29 -5.84
N SER A 183 10.16 8.21 -6.75
CA SER A 183 9.43 8.32 -8.02
C SER A 183 10.30 7.89 -9.19
N GLY A 184 9.87 6.86 -9.91
CA GLY A 184 10.56 6.31 -11.08
C GLY A 184 9.70 6.28 -12.35
N GLY A 185 10.29 5.74 -13.43
CA GLY A 185 9.63 5.62 -14.73
C GLY A 185 9.60 6.92 -15.55
N THR A 186 9.27 6.81 -16.82
CA THR A 186 9.13 7.93 -17.74
C THR A 186 7.71 8.50 -17.69
N ARG A 187 7.57 9.82 -17.76
CA ARG A 187 6.24 10.46 -17.92
C ARG A 187 5.70 10.11 -19.32
N ALA A 188 4.81 9.14 -19.38
CA ALA A 188 4.05 8.87 -20.61
C ALA A 188 2.70 9.60 -20.52
N PHE A 189 2.46 10.56 -21.41
CA PHE A 189 1.31 11.48 -21.36
C PHE A 189 -0.05 10.79 -21.58
N LEU A 190 -0.07 9.53 -22.06
CA LEU A 190 -1.28 8.81 -22.48
C LEU A 190 -1.43 7.38 -21.94
N ARG A 191 -0.58 6.92 -20.99
CA ARG A 191 -0.68 5.58 -20.44
C ARG A 191 -0.81 5.64 -18.92
N PHE A 192 -1.91 5.08 -18.41
CA PHE A 192 -2.09 4.81 -16.99
C PHE A 192 -1.51 3.43 -16.66
N ASP A 193 -0.26 3.40 -16.22
CA ASP A 193 0.41 2.15 -15.90
C ASP A 193 0.34 1.84 -14.39
N HIS A 194 -0.88 1.65 -13.88
CA HIS A 194 -1.16 1.35 -12.47
C HIS A 194 -0.90 -0.11 -12.07
N LYS A 195 -0.67 -1.01 -13.05
CA LYS A 195 -0.52 -2.45 -12.78
C LYS A 195 0.85 -2.79 -12.19
N MET A 196 0.88 -3.74 -11.22
CA MET A 196 2.12 -4.18 -10.57
C MET A 196 3.24 -4.64 -11.51
N LYS A 197 2.91 -5.15 -12.70
CA LYS A 197 3.94 -5.51 -13.71
C LYS A 197 4.85 -4.32 -14.06
N HIS A 198 4.29 -3.11 -14.16
CA HIS A 198 5.04 -1.90 -14.50
C HIS A 198 5.89 -1.41 -13.31
N TYR A 199 5.41 -1.62 -12.09
CA TYR A 199 6.16 -1.33 -10.87
C TYR A 199 7.34 -2.29 -10.69
N ARG A 200 7.18 -3.57 -11.02
CA ARG A 200 8.29 -4.54 -11.03
C ARG A 200 9.38 -4.15 -12.02
N THR A 201 9.01 -3.73 -13.24
CA THR A 201 9.95 -3.22 -14.23
C THR A 201 10.66 -1.97 -13.71
N MET A 202 9.92 -0.99 -13.17
CA MET A 202 10.48 0.22 -12.58
C MET A 202 11.50 -0.09 -11.46
N VAL A 203 11.17 -1.00 -10.54
CA VAL A 203 12.10 -1.40 -9.47
C VAL A 203 13.41 -1.93 -10.05
N ALA A 204 13.34 -2.86 -11.00
CA ALA A 204 14.52 -3.44 -11.64
C ALA A 204 15.38 -2.37 -12.34
N GLU A 205 14.75 -1.46 -13.08
CA GLU A 205 15.43 -0.34 -13.77
C GLU A 205 16.10 0.62 -12.75
N GLN A 206 15.39 1.01 -11.70
CA GLN A 206 15.92 1.95 -10.69
C GLN A 206 17.07 1.33 -9.89
N GLN A 207 17.00 0.04 -9.58
CA GLN A 207 18.08 -0.70 -8.93
C GLN A 207 19.31 -0.85 -9.86
N ALA A 208 19.10 -1.16 -11.12
CA ALA A 208 20.19 -1.24 -12.11
C ALA A 208 20.91 0.10 -12.31
N LEU A 209 20.19 1.22 -12.17
CA LEU A 209 20.73 2.58 -12.24
C LEU A 209 21.36 3.05 -10.91
N GLY A 210 21.34 2.25 -9.84
CA GLY A 210 21.81 2.62 -8.51
C GLY A 210 20.98 3.72 -7.82
N LYS A 211 19.75 3.96 -8.29
CA LYS A 211 18.85 5.00 -7.76
C LYS A 211 17.88 4.48 -6.69
N LEU A 212 17.79 3.19 -6.54
CA LEU A 212 16.97 2.51 -5.53
C LEU A 212 17.81 1.40 -4.90
N GLY A 213 17.85 1.33 -3.57
CA GLY A 213 18.49 0.25 -2.82
C GLY A 213 17.85 -1.11 -3.09
N LYS A 214 18.50 -2.18 -2.66
CA LYS A 214 17.92 -3.53 -2.75
C LYS A 214 17.00 -3.85 -1.59
N MET A 215 17.33 -3.33 -0.42
CA MET A 215 16.62 -3.62 0.84
C MET A 215 15.90 -2.38 1.36
N TRP A 216 14.81 -2.59 2.12
CA TRP A 216 14.11 -1.55 2.87
C TRP A 216 13.81 -2.05 4.30
N PRO A 217 13.94 -1.22 5.35
CA PRO A 217 14.66 0.08 5.35
C PRO A 217 16.14 -0.07 5.01
N GLU A 218 16.78 1.01 4.58
CA GLU A 218 18.20 1.03 4.17
C GLU A 218 19.16 0.84 5.35
#